data_363faa10f0ec89b9f348e8ce6efaba58
#
_entry.id   363faa10f0ec89b9f348e8ce6efaba58
#
_cell.length_a   1.000
_cell.length_b   1.000
_cell.length_c   1.000
_cell.angle_alpha   90.00
_cell.angle_beta   90.00
_cell.angle_gamma   90.00
#
_symmetry.space_group_name_H-M   'P 1'
#
loop_
_entity.id
_entity.type
_entity.pdbx_description
1 polymer ?
#
loop_
_entity_poly.entity_id
_entity_poly.type
_entity_poly.pdbx_seq_one_letter_code
_entity_poly.pdbx_strand_id
1 'polypeptide(L)'
;MLLLQNGRVLDPYTGTDAPRDVLIGDDGVIAAVSERLQPPPDCECWDAAGLTVSPGFVDGHVHFRDPGQTEKEDVLTGAAAAAAGGYATVICMANTLPACDTPETIRYVTGKARGCAVQVLQAGAVTKGLKGRELTDFEAPKAAGAPCLTDDGLNLTDAGLCREAMARAA
;
A
#
# COMPACT_ATOMS: atom_id res chain seq x y z
N MET A 1 4.05 24.36 -4.46
CA MET A 1 3.32 23.72 -5.59
C MET A 1 4.28 23.11 -6.59
N LEU A 2 3.88 22.02 -7.29
CA LEU A 2 4.66 21.39 -8.36
C LEU A 2 3.78 21.26 -9.61
N LEU A 3 4.27 21.69 -10.75
CA LEU A 3 3.60 21.54 -12.05
C LEU A 3 4.41 20.58 -12.94
N LEU A 4 3.79 19.44 -13.28
CA LEU A 4 4.33 18.53 -14.28
C LEU A 4 3.74 18.92 -15.64
N GLN A 5 4.59 19.21 -16.63
CA GLN A 5 4.18 19.69 -17.95
C GLN A 5 4.53 18.69 -19.04
N ASN A 6 3.71 18.67 -20.10
CA ASN A 6 3.95 17.91 -21.34
C ASN A 6 3.98 16.39 -21.17
N GLY A 7 3.56 15.83 -20.02
CA GLY A 7 3.55 14.41 -19.78
C GLY A 7 2.36 13.70 -20.46
N ARG A 8 2.53 12.43 -20.85
CA ARG A 8 1.39 11.57 -21.17
C ARG A 8 0.75 11.13 -19.86
N VAL A 9 -0.40 11.69 -19.53
CA VAL A 9 -1.16 11.27 -18.34
C VAL A 9 -1.94 10.01 -18.66
N LEU A 10 -1.69 8.96 -17.88
CA LEU A 10 -2.39 7.68 -17.93
C LEU A 10 -3.13 7.48 -16.59
N ASP A 11 -4.44 7.69 -16.59
CA ASP A 11 -5.29 7.50 -15.43
C ASP A 11 -6.41 6.49 -15.73
N PRO A 12 -6.28 5.24 -15.24
CA PRO A 12 -7.31 4.22 -15.47
C PRO A 12 -8.65 4.54 -14.84
N TYR A 13 -8.69 5.35 -13.76
CA TYR A 13 -9.93 5.69 -13.07
C TYR A 13 -10.81 6.63 -13.91
N THR A 14 -10.20 7.65 -14.54
CA THR A 14 -10.91 8.59 -15.43
C THR A 14 -10.94 8.14 -16.87
N GLY A 15 -10.16 7.11 -17.23
CA GLY A 15 -9.95 6.67 -18.62
C GLY A 15 -9.08 7.64 -19.43
N THR A 16 -8.33 8.52 -18.76
CA THR A 16 -7.44 9.47 -19.42
C THR A 16 -6.19 8.76 -19.94
N ASP A 17 -5.91 8.91 -21.23
CA ASP A 17 -4.65 8.54 -21.88
C ASP A 17 -4.32 9.61 -22.93
N ALA A 18 -3.71 10.70 -22.47
CA ALA A 18 -3.47 11.87 -23.32
C ALA A 18 -2.36 12.76 -22.75
N PRO A 19 -1.72 13.60 -23.58
CA PRO A 19 -0.85 14.67 -23.09
C PRO A 19 -1.63 15.62 -22.17
N ARG A 20 -1.15 15.83 -20.96
CA ARG A 20 -1.75 16.72 -19.96
C ARG A 20 -0.67 17.30 -19.07
N ASP A 21 -0.97 18.47 -18.50
CA ASP A 21 -0.25 19.03 -17.37
C ASP A 21 -0.95 18.66 -16.06
N VAL A 22 -0.17 18.43 -15.00
CA VAL A 22 -0.68 18.07 -13.67
C VAL A 22 -0.11 19.06 -12.66
N LEU A 23 -0.99 19.81 -11.99
CA LEU A 23 -0.62 20.71 -10.90
C LEU A 23 -0.88 20.02 -9.56
N ILE A 24 0.16 19.97 -8.71
CA ILE A 24 0.11 19.44 -7.34
C ILE A 24 0.24 20.61 -6.37
N GLY A 25 -0.72 20.70 -5.45
CA GLY A 25 -0.75 21.74 -4.41
C GLY A 25 0.32 21.56 -3.34
N ASP A 26 0.48 22.54 -2.47
CA ASP A 26 1.43 22.46 -1.33
C ASP A 26 1.00 21.43 -0.29
N ASP A 27 -0.26 21.03 -0.30
CA ASP A 27 -0.83 19.96 0.51
C ASP A 27 -0.59 18.55 -0.07
N GLY A 28 0.10 18.45 -1.22
CA GLY A 28 0.39 17.20 -1.92
C GLY A 28 -0.80 16.64 -2.71
N VAL A 29 -1.91 17.39 -2.82
CA VAL A 29 -3.11 16.96 -3.55
C VAL A 29 -3.05 17.49 -5.00
N ILE A 30 -3.54 16.69 -5.96
CA ILE A 30 -3.69 17.14 -7.35
C ILE A 30 -4.75 18.24 -7.39
N ALA A 31 -4.31 19.46 -7.70
CA ALA A 31 -5.17 20.63 -7.79
C ALA A 31 -5.84 20.78 -9.17
N ALA A 32 -5.15 20.37 -10.24
CA ALA A 32 -5.68 20.45 -11.60
C ALA A 32 -4.98 19.44 -12.54
N VAL A 33 -5.75 18.95 -13.52
CA VAL A 33 -5.23 18.21 -14.68
C VAL A 33 -5.88 18.82 -15.92
N SER A 34 -5.08 19.29 -16.88
CA SER A 34 -5.58 19.96 -18.11
C SER A 34 -4.63 19.77 -19.27
N GLU A 35 -5.07 20.12 -20.48
CA GLU A 35 -4.20 20.09 -21.68
C GLU A 35 -3.01 21.02 -21.55
N ARG A 36 -3.22 22.15 -20.91
CA ARG A 36 -2.17 23.13 -20.62
C ARG A 36 -2.54 23.93 -19.38
N LEU A 37 -1.57 24.07 -18.48
CA LEU A 37 -1.68 24.89 -17.27
C LEU A 37 -0.62 25.98 -17.27
N GLN A 38 -1.01 27.17 -16.79
CA GLN A 38 -0.06 28.23 -16.52
C GLN A 38 0.51 27.99 -15.12
N PRO A 39 1.85 28.04 -14.95
CA PRO A 39 2.45 27.88 -13.64
C PRO A 39 1.99 29.02 -12.71
N PRO A 40 1.48 28.69 -11.51
CA PRO A 40 1.28 29.69 -10.47
C PRO A 40 2.60 30.38 -10.08
N PRO A 41 2.55 31.54 -9.43
CA PRO A 41 3.75 32.17 -8.85
C PRO A 41 4.46 31.17 -7.90
N ASP A 42 5.79 31.17 -7.93
CA ASP A 42 6.65 30.32 -7.10
C ASP A 42 6.41 28.80 -7.23
N CYS A 43 5.80 28.36 -8.34
CA CYS A 43 5.60 26.95 -8.64
C CYS A 43 6.87 26.33 -9.22
N GLU A 44 7.30 25.21 -8.68
CA GLU A 44 8.32 24.38 -9.29
C GLU A 44 7.74 23.71 -10.55
N CYS A 45 8.45 23.75 -11.66
CA CYS A 45 7.99 23.18 -12.93
C CYS A 45 8.95 22.10 -13.41
N TRP A 46 8.37 20.92 -13.73
CA TRP A 46 9.11 19.79 -14.30
C TRP A 46 8.59 19.49 -15.69
N ASP A 47 9.47 19.43 -16.68
CA ASP A 47 9.13 18.97 -18.02
C ASP A 47 9.11 17.44 -18.06
N ALA A 48 7.93 16.88 -18.24
CA ALA A 48 7.68 15.45 -18.37
C ALA A 48 7.54 15.01 -19.83
N ALA A 49 8.05 15.78 -20.78
CA ALA A 49 8.00 15.42 -22.19
C ALA A 49 8.64 14.05 -22.44
N GLY A 50 7.92 13.15 -23.11
CA GLY A 50 8.35 11.77 -23.36
C GLY A 50 8.19 10.82 -22.17
N LEU A 51 7.71 11.30 -21.03
CA LEU A 51 7.42 10.48 -19.85
C LEU A 51 5.92 10.20 -19.73
N THR A 52 5.59 9.10 -19.01
CA THR A 52 4.22 8.81 -18.60
C THR A 52 4.05 9.22 -17.14
N VAL A 53 3.00 10.00 -16.88
CA VAL A 53 2.56 10.37 -15.55
C VAL A 53 1.33 9.54 -15.21
N SER A 54 1.40 8.75 -14.14
CA SER A 54 0.30 7.89 -13.70
C SER A 54 0.13 7.96 -12.18
N PRO A 55 -1.01 7.51 -11.63
CA PRO A 55 -1.08 7.21 -10.21
C PRO A 55 0.06 6.26 -9.79
N GLY A 56 0.55 6.42 -8.56
CA GLY A 56 1.57 5.53 -8.02
C GLY A 56 1.07 4.08 -7.98
N PHE A 57 1.98 3.13 -8.16
CA PHE A 57 1.63 1.71 -8.14
C PHE A 57 1.19 1.25 -6.75
N VAL A 58 0.33 0.24 -6.72
CA VAL A 58 -0.07 -0.44 -5.49
C VAL A 58 0.39 -1.89 -5.57
N ASP A 59 1.18 -2.33 -4.59
CA ASP A 59 1.54 -3.74 -4.45
C ASP A 59 0.73 -4.37 -3.31
N GLY A 60 -0.18 -5.25 -3.67
CA GLY A 60 -1.06 -5.93 -2.71
C GLY A 60 -0.41 -7.11 -1.98
N HIS A 61 0.87 -7.43 -2.23
CA HIS A 61 1.50 -8.63 -1.69
C HIS A 61 3.01 -8.50 -1.55
N VAL A 62 3.49 -7.96 -0.43
CA VAL A 62 4.92 -7.83 -0.14
C VAL A 62 5.30 -8.48 1.19
N HIS A 63 6.59 -8.77 1.36
CA HIS A 63 7.14 -9.38 2.57
C HIS A 63 8.29 -8.54 3.12
N PHE A 64 8.02 -7.67 4.06
CA PHE A 64 9.06 -6.89 4.74
C PHE A 64 9.68 -7.63 5.93
N ARG A 65 9.15 -8.82 6.29
CA ARG A 65 9.75 -9.74 7.27
C ARG A 65 9.93 -9.15 8.68
N ASP A 66 9.32 -8.04 8.95
CA ASP A 66 9.39 -7.30 10.20
C ASP A 66 7.98 -7.25 10.84
N PRO A 67 7.84 -7.75 12.05
CA PRO A 67 8.86 -8.20 13.01
C PRO A 67 9.47 -9.60 12.72
N GLY A 68 10.65 -9.80 13.28
CA GLY A 68 11.23 -11.10 13.59
C GLY A 68 12.19 -11.71 12.58
N GLN A 69 12.29 -11.18 11.36
CA GLN A 69 13.24 -11.63 10.32
C GLN A 69 13.88 -10.44 9.60
N THR A 70 14.22 -9.41 10.36
CA THR A 70 14.72 -8.12 9.84
C THR A 70 16.11 -8.22 9.18
N GLU A 71 16.78 -9.35 9.32
CA GLU A 71 18.00 -9.65 8.56
C GLU A 71 17.73 -9.94 7.06
N LYS A 72 16.46 -10.23 6.71
CA LYS A 72 16.06 -10.45 5.30
C LYS A 72 15.56 -9.16 4.66
N GLU A 73 14.72 -8.45 5.38
CA GLU A 73 14.14 -7.16 5.00
C GLU A 73 13.48 -6.55 6.22
N ASP A 74 13.41 -5.22 6.29
CA ASP A 74 12.65 -4.51 7.31
C ASP A 74 11.67 -3.49 6.70
N VAL A 75 10.82 -2.92 7.55
CA VAL A 75 9.79 -1.98 7.10
C VAL A 75 10.38 -0.75 6.42
N LEU A 76 11.51 -0.23 6.90
CA LEU A 76 12.08 1.02 6.40
C LEU A 76 12.80 0.81 5.06
N THR A 77 13.60 -0.26 4.96
CA THR A 77 14.33 -0.59 3.73
C THR A 77 13.39 -1.07 2.64
N GLY A 78 12.38 -1.90 2.98
CA GLY A 78 11.36 -2.33 2.06
C GLY A 78 10.49 -1.16 1.54
N ALA A 79 10.12 -0.22 2.41
CA ALA A 79 9.40 0.97 2.01
C ALA A 79 10.24 1.87 1.08
N ALA A 80 11.54 2.01 1.34
CA ALA A 80 12.45 2.76 0.47
C ALA A 80 12.59 2.09 -0.92
N ALA A 81 12.70 0.76 -0.96
CA ALA A 81 12.73 0.01 -2.22
C ALA A 81 11.43 0.17 -3.01
N ALA A 82 10.28 0.11 -2.33
CA ALA A 82 8.98 0.34 -2.96
C ALA A 82 8.88 1.75 -3.55
N ALA A 83 9.30 2.78 -2.81
CA ALA A 83 9.34 4.16 -3.30
C ALA A 83 10.22 4.29 -4.55
N ALA A 84 11.40 3.68 -4.56
CA ALA A 84 12.29 3.68 -5.71
C ALA A 84 11.69 2.96 -6.93
N GLY A 85 10.78 1.99 -6.70
CA GLY A 85 10.02 1.30 -7.74
C GLY A 85 8.77 2.04 -8.23
N GLY A 86 8.46 3.22 -7.67
CA GLY A 86 7.26 3.99 -8.06
C GLY A 86 5.96 3.50 -7.37
N TYR A 87 6.06 2.69 -6.33
CA TYR A 87 4.91 2.28 -5.53
C TYR A 87 4.53 3.38 -4.54
N ALA A 88 3.24 3.69 -4.47
CA ALA A 88 2.68 4.62 -3.51
C ALA A 88 2.11 3.89 -2.27
N THR A 89 1.68 2.64 -2.46
CA THR A 89 1.08 1.82 -1.39
C THR A 89 1.54 0.37 -1.53
N VAL A 90 1.85 -0.26 -0.40
CA VAL A 90 2.16 -1.69 -0.32
C VAL A 90 1.38 -2.34 0.82
N ILE A 91 1.00 -3.62 0.65
CA ILE A 91 0.35 -4.42 1.69
C ILE A 91 1.31 -5.55 2.09
N CYS A 92 1.79 -5.49 3.33
CA CYS A 92 2.65 -6.53 3.91
C CYS A 92 1.82 -7.75 4.31
N MET A 93 2.33 -8.93 4.01
CA MET A 93 1.71 -10.20 4.38
C MET A 93 1.88 -10.52 5.88
N ALA A 94 0.94 -11.31 6.41
CA ALA A 94 0.87 -11.61 7.84
C ALA A 94 1.92 -12.59 8.36
N ASN A 95 2.75 -13.18 7.48
CA ASN A 95 3.72 -14.23 7.82
C ASN A 95 5.05 -13.68 8.39
N THR A 96 4.94 -12.87 9.40
CA THR A 96 6.04 -12.36 10.23
C THR A 96 6.30 -13.26 11.45
N LEU A 97 7.22 -12.89 12.33
CA LEU A 97 7.53 -13.63 13.55
C LEU A 97 7.62 -12.67 14.77
N PRO A 98 6.59 -12.60 15.64
CA PRO A 98 5.33 -13.37 15.56
C PRO A 98 4.49 -13.02 14.34
N ALA A 99 3.53 -13.91 14.01
CA ALA A 99 2.56 -13.64 12.95
C ALA A 99 1.72 -12.39 13.26
N CYS A 100 1.27 -11.69 12.23
CA CYS A 100 0.38 -10.53 12.39
C CYS A 100 -1.06 -10.98 12.64
N ASP A 101 -1.30 -11.70 13.72
CA ASP A 101 -2.59 -12.24 14.15
C ASP A 101 -3.23 -11.44 15.31
N THR A 102 -2.59 -10.35 15.73
CA THR A 102 -3.08 -9.44 16.78
C THR A 102 -3.01 -7.97 16.34
N PRO A 103 -3.85 -7.08 16.93
CA PRO A 103 -3.79 -5.66 16.66
C PRO A 103 -2.43 -5.02 16.97
N GLU A 104 -1.70 -5.54 17.97
CA GLU A 104 -0.41 -5.03 18.40
C GLU A 104 0.65 -5.20 17.31
N THR A 105 0.71 -6.38 16.67
CA THR A 105 1.65 -6.65 15.58
C THR A 105 1.35 -5.80 14.34
N ILE A 106 0.07 -5.57 14.04
CA ILE A 106 -0.34 -4.67 12.94
C ILE A 106 0.10 -3.23 13.23
N ARG A 107 -0.19 -2.72 14.45
CA ARG A 107 0.21 -1.36 14.85
C ARG A 107 1.73 -1.20 14.92
N TYR A 108 2.47 -2.24 15.24
CA TYR A 108 3.93 -2.22 15.20
C TYR A 108 4.43 -1.90 13.80
N VAL A 109 4.00 -2.66 12.78
CA VAL A 109 4.43 -2.45 11.38
C VAL A 109 4.01 -1.08 10.86
N THR A 110 2.73 -0.73 10.99
CA THR A 110 2.21 0.56 10.51
C THR A 110 2.79 1.74 11.29
N GLY A 111 3.10 1.55 12.57
CA GLY A 111 3.77 2.54 13.42
C GLY A 111 5.21 2.79 12.99
N LYS A 112 5.96 1.73 12.68
CA LYS A 112 7.34 1.81 12.19
C LYS A 112 7.41 2.46 10.80
N ALA A 113 6.39 2.28 9.99
CA ALA A 113 6.29 2.87 8.66
C ALA A 113 5.92 4.38 8.65
N ARG A 114 5.63 4.97 9.81
CA ARG A 114 5.28 6.41 9.85
C ARG A 114 6.43 7.26 9.33
N GLY A 115 6.10 8.12 8.36
CA GLY A 115 7.09 9.00 7.72
C GLY A 115 7.83 8.37 6.54
N CYS A 116 7.55 7.12 6.19
CA CYS A 116 8.00 6.56 4.91
C CYS A 116 7.35 7.28 3.72
N ALA A 117 8.02 7.29 2.58
CA ALA A 117 7.51 7.91 1.35
C ALA A 117 6.33 7.14 0.72
N VAL A 118 6.13 5.88 1.13
CA VAL A 118 5.02 5.03 0.68
C VAL A 118 4.09 4.70 1.84
N GLN A 119 2.83 4.50 1.57
CA GLN A 119 1.88 3.97 2.53
C GLN A 119 2.12 2.47 2.71
N VAL A 120 2.50 2.06 3.91
CA VAL A 120 2.65 0.65 4.27
C VAL A 120 1.44 0.21 5.07
N LEU A 121 0.68 -0.71 4.51
CA LEU A 121 -0.43 -1.38 5.16
C LEU A 121 -0.01 -2.79 5.58
N GLN A 122 -0.64 -3.33 6.62
CA GLN A 122 -0.34 -4.65 7.15
C GLN A 122 -1.59 -5.52 7.13
N ALA A 123 -1.56 -6.63 6.40
CA ALA A 123 -2.60 -7.64 6.45
C ALA A 123 -2.60 -8.35 7.81
N GLY A 124 -3.79 -8.66 8.33
CA GLY A 124 -3.93 -9.54 9.48
C GLY A 124 -3.93 -11.01 9.07
N ALA A 125 -3.61 -11.91 10.00
CA ALA A 125 -3.75 -13.35 9.78
C ALA A 125 -5.22 -13.79 9.86
N VAL A 126 -5.60 -14.74 9.02
CA VAL A 126 -6.92 -15.40 9.10
C VAL A 126 -6.97 -16.32 10.31
N THR A 127 -5.91 -17.10 10.55
CA THR A 127 -5.86 -18.05 11.67
C THR A 127 -4.76 -17.70 12.66
N LYS A 128 -4.99 -18.02 13.94
CA LYS A 128 -4.04 -17.76 15.02
C LYS A 128 -2.72 -18.45 14.75
N GLY A 129 -1.64 -17.67 14.74
CA GLY A 129 -0.28 -18.11 14.43
C GLY A 129 -0.13 -18.74 13.05
N LEU A 130 -1.04 -18.45 12.10
CA LEU A 130 -1.06 -19.03 10.75
C LEU A 130 -1.13 -20.57 10.74
N LYS A 131 -1.86 -21.18 11.71
CA LYS A 131 -1.86 -22.64 11.89
C LYS A 131 -3.01 -23.35 11.16
N GLY A 132 -3.93 -22.62 10.51
CA GLY A 132 -5.05 -23.18 9.77
C GLY A 132 -6.08 -23.92 10.64
N ARG A 133 -6.18 -23.60 11.96
CA ARG A 133 -7.02 -24.36 12.91
C ARG A 133 -8.07 -23.52 13.63
N GLU A 134 -7.75 -22.30 13.98
CA GLU A 134 -8.60 -21.40 14.76
C GLU A 134 -8.56 -20.02 14.15
N LEU A 135 -9.72 -19.44 13.87
CA LEU A 135 -9.81 -18.09 13.31
C LEU A 135 -9.35 -17.05 14.35
N THR A 136 -8.75 -15.98 13.85
CA THR A 136 -8.50 -14.76 14.63
C THR A 136 -9.81 -14.00 14.87
N ASP A 137 -9.76 -13.01 15.71
CA ASP A 137 -10.84 -12.01 15.82
C ASP A 137 -10.67 -11.01 14.66
N PHE A 138 -11.56 -11.07 13.65
CA PHE A 138 -11.45 -10.25 12.44
C PHE A 138 -11.71 -8.77 12.69
N GLU A 139 -12.53 -8.43 13.68
CA GLU A 139 -12.81 -7.03 14.02
C GLU A 139 -11.60 -6.32 14.63
N ALA A 140 -10.79 -7.02 15.41
CA ALA A 140 -9.63 -6.44 16.05
C ALA A 140 -8.52 -6.04 15.06
N PRO A 141 -8.08 -6.87 14.10
CA PRO A 141 -7.21 -6.47 12.98
C PRO A 141 -7.78 -5.34 12.14
N LYS A 142 -9.05 -5.38 11.78
CA LYS A 142 -9.75 -4.33 11.04
C LYS A 142 -9.69 -2.98 11.77
N ALA A 143 -10.00 -2.98 13.06
CA ALA A 143 -9.91 -1.79 13.91
C ALA A 143 -8.47 -1.27 14.07
N ALA A 144 -7.46 -2.14 13.90
CA ALA A 144 -6.05 -1.75 13.87
C ALA A 144 -5.58 -1.24 12.50
N GLY A 145 -6.46 -1.25 11.48
CA GLY A 145 -6.18 -0.73 10.14
C GLY A 145 -5.72 -1.78 9.13
N ALA A 146 -5.90 -3.08 9.41
CA ALA A 146 -5.63 -4.12 8.42
C ALA A 146 -6.61 -4.00 7.25
N PRO A 147 -6.13 -3.91 5.99
CA PRO A 147 -7.00 -3.79 4.83
C PRO A 147 -7.62 -5.13 4.40
N CYS A 148 -6.98 -6.22 4.80
CA CYS A 148 -7.40 -7.58 4.46
C CYS A 148 -6.83 -8.59 5.46
N LEU A 149 -7.25 -9.85 5.31
CA LEU A 149 -6.75 -10.99 6.10
C LEU A 149 -6.19 -12.04 5.16
N THR A 150 -5.08 -12.66 5.55
CA THR A 150 -4.42 -13.71 4.76
C THR A 150 -3.56 -14.60 5.65
N ASP A 151 -3.52 -15.90 5.35
CA ASP A 151 -2.54 -16.82 5.91
C ASP A 151 -1.38 -17.10 4.94
N ASP A 152 -1.25 -16.33 3.89
CA ASP A 152 -0.22 -16.33 2.85
C ASP A 152 0.72 -17.55 2.81
N GLY A 153 0.67 -18.32 1.73
CA GLY A 153 1.46 -19.53 1.56
C GLY A 153 0.98 -20.73 2.41
N LEU A 154 0.08 -20.53 3.37
CA LEU A 154 -0.48 -21.59 4.22
C LEU A 154 -1.97 -21.73 3.93
N ASN A 155 -2.31 -22.76 3.15
CA ASN A 155 -3.67 -22.99 2.71
C ASN A 155 -4.59 -23.39 3.86
N LEU A 156 -5.80 -22.82 3.92
CA LEU A 156 -6.87 -23.29 4.78
C LEU A 156 -7.44 -24.58 4.17
N THR A 157 -7.00 -25.72 4.66
CA THR A 157 -7.43 -27.04 4.14
C THR A 157 -8.77 -27.52 4.67
N ASP A 158 -9.24 -26.94 5.78
CA ASP A 158 -10.57 -27.18 6.32
C ASP A 158 -11.61 -26.29 5.61
N ALA A 159 -12.47 -26.92 4.81
CA ALA A 159 -13.49 -26.20 4.05
C ALA A 159 -14.54 -25.51 4.95
N GLY A 160 -14.83 -26.08 6.14
CA GLY A 160 -15.73 -25.48 7.12
C GLY A 160 -15.15 -24.19 7.69
N LEU A 161 -13.88 -24.24 8.09
CA LEU A 161 -13.15 -23.07 8.59
C LEU A 161 -13.00 -21.99 7.52
N CYS A 162 -12.71 -22.39 6.27
CA CYS A 162 -12.60 -21.46 5.15
C CYS A 162 -13.94 -20.73 4.89
N ARG A 163 -15.04 -21.48 4.86
CA ARG A 163 -16.38 -20.90 4.70
C ARG A 163 -16.74 -19.94 5.83
N GLU A 164 -16.41 -20.31 7.08
CA GLU A 164 -16.64 -19.44 8.22
C GLU A 164 -15.81 -18.16 8.13
N ALA A 165 -14.54 -18.27 7.76
CA ALA A 165 -13.66 -17.11 7.55
C ALA A 165 -14.23 -16.14 6.50
N MET A 166 -14.66 -16.67 5.36
CA MET A 166 -15.27 -15.84 4.29
C MET A 166 -16.57 -15.18 4.75
N ALA A 167 -17.41 -15.90 5.50
CA ALA A 167 -18.67 -15.35 6.03
C ALA A 167 -18.45 -14.23 7.07
N ARG A 168 -17.37 -14.32 7.85
CA ARG A 168 -17.00 -13.27 8.82
C ARG A 168 -16.33 -12.05 8.17
N ALA A 169 -15.68 -12.24 7.02
CA ALA A 169 -14.99 -11.18 6.29
C ALA A 169 -15.92 -10.35 5.38
N ALA A 170 -17.12 -10.85 5.09
CA ALA A 170 -18.14 -10.19 4.27
C ALA A 170 -18.91 -9.13 5.04
#